data_f83cfc670fc99f29248a74b953182715
#
_entry.id   f83cfc670fc99f29248a74b953182715
#
_cell.length_a   1.000
_cell.length_b   1.000
_cell.length_c   1.000
_cell.angle_alpha   90.00
_cell.angle_beta   90.00
_cell.angle_gamma   90.00
#
_symmetry.space_group_name_H-M   'P 1'
#
loop_
_entity.id
_entity.type
_entity.pdbx_description
1 polymer ?
#
loop_
_entity_poly.entity_id
_entity_poly.type
_entity_poly.pdbx_seq_one_letter_code
_entity_poly.pdbx_strand_id
1 'polypeptide(L)'
;MRLTKLVTVALATAALAASGATADPGHGKGKPTCKPAPVMLAGTLTNDPATGDTSFQLDVKHANRLGRLYAKATNPVTVTVDAKTRYGKDGASSTLDALAQNDRARVLAKVCRADVKSAHASAGALPALTARAVLDKGPKPAASSETTN
;
A
#
# COMPACT_ATOMS: atom_id res chain seq x y z
N MET A 1 -28.67 -10.66 51.82
CA MET A 1 -29.68 -11.31 50.95
C MET A 1 -29.14 -11.25 49.54
N ARG A 2 -28.48 -12.30 49.09
CA ARG A 2 -28.93 -13.42 48.27
C ARG A 2 -29.59 -13.00 46.96
N LEU A 3 -28.92 -13.18 45.83
CA LEU A 3 -29.42 -14.10 44.78
C LEU A 3 -28.32 -14.38 43.74
N THR A 4 -27.80 -15.59 43.86
CA THR A 4 -27.02 -16.29 42.81
C THR A 4 -27.92 -16.69 41.66
N LYS A 5 -27.60 -16.30 40.40
CA LYS A 5 -28.21 -16.88 39.21
C LYS A 5 -27.18 -17.74 38.48
N LEU A 6 -27.39 -19.05 38.62
CA LEU A 6 -26.77 -20.08 37.80
C LEU A 6 -27.28 -19.97 36.34
N VAL A 7 -26.39 -19.85 35.39
CA VAL A 7 -26.69 -19.99 33.98
C VAL A 7 -26.10 -21.31 33.50
N THR A 8 -26.99 -22.22 33.16
CA THR A 8 -26.69 -23.53 32.59
C THR A 8 -26.31 -23.37 31.13
N VAL A 9 -25.11 -23.78 30.75
CA VAL A 9 -24.68 -23.85 29.34
C VAL A 9 -24.99 -25.22 28.80
N ALA A 10 -25.87 -25.30 27.81
CA ALA A 10 -26.18 -26.51 27.06
C ALA A 10 -25.15 -26.68 25.93
N LEU A 11 -24.36 -27.76 25.96
CA LEU A 11 -23.52 -28.20 24.86
C LEU A 11 -24.40 -28.86 23.80
N ALA A 12 -24.44 -28.25 22.62
CA ALA A 12 -24.96 -28.88 21.41
C ALA A 12 -23.78 -29.49 20.60
N THR A 13 -23.68 -30.81 20.60
CA THR A 13 -22.76 -31.58 19.76
C THR A 13 -23.33 -31.69 18.35
N ALA A 14 -22.74 -30.98 17.40
CA ALA A 14 -23.06 -31.16 15.97
C ALA A 14 -22.13 -32.23 15.37
N ALA A 15 -22.72 -33.35 14.92
CA ALA A 15 -22.05 -34.42 14.18
C ALA A 15 -21.75 -33.92 12.75
N LEU A 16 -20.45 -33.84 12.41
CA LEU A 16 -19.98 -33.59 11.06
C LEU A 16 -20.01 -34.87 10.25
N ALA A 17 -20.95 -35.00 9.33
CA ALA A 17 -20.94 -36.01 8.28
C ALA A 17 -19.80 -35.69 7.30
N ALA A 18 -18.79 -36.52 7.26
CA ALA A 18 -17.70 -36.46 6.29
C ALA A 18 -18.23 -36.96 4.93
N SER A 19 -18.65 -36.06 4.06
CA SER A 19 -18.87 -36.35 2.65
C SER A 19 -17.52 -36.45 1.96
N GLY A 20 -17.09 -37.68 1.63
CA GLY A 20 -15.91 -37.92 0.82
C GLY A 20 -16.09 -37.33 -0.58
N ALA A 21 -15.58 -36.15 -0.82
CA ALA A 21 -15.37 -35.64 -2.15
C ALA A 21 -14.12 -36.29 -2.73
N THR A 22 -14.30 -37.21 -3.67
CA THR A 22 -13.23 -37.69 -4.55
C THR A 22 -12.68 -36.49 -5.32
N ALA A 23 -11.49 -36.05 -4.96
CA ALA A 23 -10.79 -35.02 -5.69
C ALA A 23 -10.42 -35.59 -7.07
N ASP A 24 -11.14 -35.14 -8.09
CA ASP A 24 -10.75 -35.27 -9.48
C ASP A 24 -9.36 -34.58 -9.62
N PRO A 25 -8.32 -35.28 -10.16
CA PRO A 25 -7.05 -34.63 -10.46
C PRO A 25 -7.19 -33.75 -11.70
N GLY A 26 -8.16 -32.83 -11.66
CA GLY A 26 -8.32 -31.79 -12.67
C GLY A 26 -7.05 -30.96 -12.68
N HIS A 27 -6.43 -30.88 -13.84
CA HIS A 27 -5.31 -30.01 -14.20
C HIS A 27 -5.51 -28.63 -13.59
N GLY A 28 -4.90 -28.44 -12.41
CA GLY A 28 -4.93 -27.16 -11.71
C GLY A 28 -4.37 -26.12 -12.68
N LYS A 29 -5.25 -25.26 -13.19
CA LYS A 29 -4.83 -24.02 -13.82
C LYS A 29 -3.97 -23.32 -12.78
N GLY A 30 -2.64 -23.45 -12.92
CA GLY A 30 -1.69 -22.85 -12.01
C GLY A 30 -2.10 -21.41 -11.78
N LYS A 31 -2.17 -20.98 -10.50
CA LYS A 31 -2.44 -19.59 -10.16
C LYS A 31 -1.62 -18.72 -11.10
N PRO A 32 -2.23 -17.76 -11.80
CA PRO A 32 -1.50 -16.93 -12.75
C PRO A 32 -0.28 -16.37 -12.03
N THR A 33 0.90 -16.78 -12.46
CA THR A 33 2.15 -16.34 -11.87
C THR A 33 2.19 -14.83 -11.93
N CYS A 34 2.21 -14.18 -10.78
CA CYS A 34 2.24 -12.74 -10.69
C CYS A 34 3.49 -12.21 -11.42
N LYS A 35 3.31 -11.56 -12.55
CA LYS A 35 4.39 -10.81 -13.21
C LYS A 35 4.50 -9.45 -12.51
N PRO A 36 5.56 -9.22 -11.70
CA PRO A 36 5.73 -7.95 -11.01
C PRO A 36 5.94 -6.84 -12.03
N ALA A 37 5.20 -5.76 -11.86
CA ALA A 37 5.33 -4.56 -12.69
C ALA A 37 5.70 -3.37 -11.80
N PRO A 38 6.65 -2.51 -12.26
CA PRO A 38 7.06 -1.34 -11.50
C PRO A 38 5.97 -0.28 -11.53
N VAL A 39 5.69 0.28 -10.35
CA VAL A 39 4.91 1.51 -10.17
C VAL A 39 5.86 2.59 -9.70
N MET A 40 5.79 3.74 -10.36
CA MET A 40 6.55 4.93 -9.99
C MET A 40 5.57 6.07 -9.76
N LEU A 41 5.65 6.68 -8.58
CA LEU A 41 4.93 7.88 -8.21
C LEU A 41 5.94 8.96 -7.83
N ALA A 42 5.66 10.20 -8.16
CA ALA A 42 6.41 11.34 -7.67
C ALA A 42 5.43 12.45 -7.32
N GLY A 43 5.64 13.06 -6.18
CA GLY A 43 4.71 14.06 -5.64
C GLY A 43 5.22 14.67 -4.35
N THR A 44 4.29 15.17 -3.55
CA THR A 44 4.57 15.84 -2.29
C THR A 44 3.90 15.07 -1.15
N LEU A 45 4.60 14.88 -0.03
CA LEU A 45 4.00 14.28 1.16
C LEU A 45 2.94 15.20 1.74
N THR A 46 1.79 14.63 2.13
CA THR A 46 0.69 15.39 2.73
C THR A 46 0.63 15.27 4.25
N ASN A 47 1.41 14.36 4.83
CA ASN A 47 1.52 14.15 6.27
C ASN A 47 2.98 13.91 6.67
N ASP A 48 3.28 14.10 7.95
CA ASP A 48 4.54 13.72 8.58
C ASP A 48 4.41 12.28 9.08
N PRO A 49 5.08 11.30 8.47
CA PRO A 49 5.06 9.95 9.00
C PRO A 49 5.93 9.86 10.26
N ALA A 50 5.41 9.21 11.30
CA ALA A 50 6.12 8.99 12.56
C ALA A 50 6.86 7.65 12.57
N THR A 51 7.76 7.49 13.51
CA THR A 51 8.41 6.20 13.79
C THR A 51 7.34 5.15 14.14
N GLY A 52 7.36 4.04 13.41
CA GLY A 52 6.39 2.96 13.59
C GLY A 52 5.17 3.04 12.69
N ASP A 53 4.99 4.11 11.94
CA ASP A 53 3.97 4.16 10.91
C ASP A 53 4.23 3.10 9.82
N THR A 54 3.16 2.55 9.28
CA THR A 54 3.20 1.55 8.21
C THR A 54 2.78 2.12 6.87
N SER A 55 2.48 3.42 6.80
CA SER A 55 2.06 4.10 5.57
C SER A 55 2.25 5.61 5.67
N PHE A 56 2.28 6.24 4.50
CA PHE A 56 2.22 7.69 4.35
C PHE A 56 1.35 8.06 3.14
N GLN A 57 1.01 9.32 3.01
CA GLN A 57 0.19 9.83 1.93
C GLN A 57 1.01 10.73 0.99
N LEU A 58 0.82 10.53 -0.33
CA LEU A 58 1.52 11.25 -1.38
C LEU A 58 0.52 11.92 -2.33
N ASP A 59 0.56 13.24 -2.41
CA ASP A 59 -0.13 14.00 -3.47
C ASP A 59 0.67 13.86 -4.77
N VAL A 60 0.19 12.98 -5.66
CA VAL A 60 0.90 12.55 -6.86
C VAL A 60 0.80 13.60 -7.95
N LYS A 61 1.94 14.11 -8.39
CA LYS A 61 2.04 15.06 -9.51
C LYS A 61 2.50 14.36 -10.81
N HIS A 62 3.37 13.35 -10.69
CA HIS A 62 3.88 12.59 -11.81
C HIS A 62 3.85 11.09 -11.50
N ALA A 63 3.50 10.28 -12.51
CA ALA A 63 3.46 8.84 -12.36
C ALA A 63 3.69 8.15 -13.71
N ASN A 64 4.24 6.92 -13.67
CA ASN A 64 4.25 6.06 -14.84
C ASN A 64 2.84 5.55 -15.17
N ARG A 65 2.71 4.78 -16.27
CA ARG A 65 1.39 4.29 -16.73
C ARG A 65 0.57 3.57 -15.66
N LEU A 66 1.19 2.71 -14.85
CA LEU A 66 0.51 2.00 -13.77
C LEU A 66 0.23 2.92 -12.58
N GLY A 67 1.18 3.77 -12.21
CA GLY A 67 1.01 4.73 -11.13
C GLY A 67 -0.13 5.73 -11.38
N ARG A 68 -0.38 6.09 -12.63
CA ARG A 68 -1.52 6.95 -12.99
C ARG A 68 -2.88 6.34 -12.65
N LEU A 69 -3.00 5.00 -12.63
CA LEU A 69 -4.25 4.35 -12.20
C LEU A 69 -4.50 4.61 -10.72
N TYR A 70 -3.46 4.52 -9.87
CA TYR A 70 -3.55 4.84 -8.45
C TYR A 70 -3.90 6.31 -8.21
N ALA A 71 -3.19 7.22 -8.86
CA ALA A 71 -3.44 8.65 -8.73
C ALA A 71 -4.84 9.08 -9.21
N LYS A 72 -5.43 8.36 -10.18
CA LYS A 72 -6.80 8.59 -10.62
C LYS A 72 -7.85 8.00 -9.68
N ALA A 73 -7.53 6.87 -9.04
CA ALA A 73 -8.45 6.22 -8.11
C ALA A 73 -8.57 6.99 -6.80
N THR A 74 -7.44 7.49 -6.30
CA THR A 74 -7.39 8.25 -5.04
C THR A 74 -6.16 9.16 -5.06
N ASN A 75 -6.35 10.45 -4.81
CA ASN A 75 -5.26 11.39 -4.60
C ASN A 75 -5.61 12.29 -3.40
N PRO A 76 -4.82 12.29 -2.31
CA PRO A 76 -3.50 11.66 -2.15
C PRO A 76 -3.54 10.13 -2.12
N VAL A 77 -2.47 9.51 -2.64
CA VAL A 77 -2.29 8.06 -2.68
C VAL A 77 -1.69 7.59 -1.36
N THR A 78 -2.33 6.61 -0.71
CA THR A 78 -1.74 5.94 0.45
C THR A 78 -0.70 4.92 -0.01
N VAL A 79 0.51 5.06 0.48
CA VAL A 79 1.65 4.19 0.20
C VAL A 79 2.00 3.43 1.47
N THR A 80 1.90 2.10 1.42
CA THR A 80 2.31 1.23 2.52
C THR A 80 3.81 1.02 2.49
N VAL A 81 4.43 0.92 3.66
CA VAL A 81 5.86 0.62 3.84
C VAL A 81 6.05 -0.61 4.70
N ASP A 82 7.15 -1.29 4.52
CA ASP A 82 7.54 -2.47 5.29
C ASP A 82 9.03 -2.41 5.69
N ALA A 83 9.49 -3.38 6.47
CA ALA A 83 10.88 -3.46 6.91
C ALA A 83 11.91 -3.61 5.76
N LYS A 84 11.46 -3.86 4.53
CA LYS A 84 12.30 -3.98 3.33
C LYS A 84 12.30 -2.70 2.51
N THR A 85 11.49 -1.72 2.88
CA THR A 85 11.45 -0.42 2.21
C THR A 85 12.76 0.33 2.47
N ARG A 86 13.38 0.81 1.41
CA ARG A 86 14.61 1.61 1.49
C ARG A 86 14.26 3.09 1.40
N TYR A 87 14.86 3.87 2.26
CA TYR A 87 14.66 5.32 2.28
C TYR A 87 15.97 6.02 1.91
N GLY A 88 15.87 7.07 1.13
CA GLY A 88 16.98 7.96 0.82
C GLY A 88 16.53 9.41 0.86
N LYS A 89 17.34 10.27 1.44
CA LYS A 89 17.14 11.73 1.48
C LYS A 89 18.39 12.40 0.99
N ASP A 90 18.27 13.24 -0.03
CA ASP A 90 19.39 13.97 -0.65
C ASP A 90 20.62 13.11 -1.00
N GLY A 91 20.35 11.86 -1.44
CA GLY A 91 21.39 10.90 -1.82
C GLY A 91 22.00 10.09 -0.69
N ALA A 92 21.66 10.37 0.57
CA ALA A 92 22.05 9.59 1.74
C ALA A 92 20.96 8.57 2.13
N SER A 93 21.35 7.52 2.88
CA SER A 93 20.40 6.61 3.51
C SER A 93 19.61 7.33 4.59
N SER A 94 18.32 7.03 4.70
CA SER A 94 17.39 7.71 5.59
C SER A 94 16.42 6.71 6.24
N THR A 95 15.45 7.24 6.98
CA THR A 95 14.40 6.51 7.67
C THR A 95 13.03 7.11 7.34
N LEU A 96 11.93 6.43 7.71
CA LEU A 96 10.57 6.91 7.44
C LEU A 96 10.29 8.24 8.17
N ASP A 97 10.69 8.33 9.41
CA ASP A 97 10.51 9.50 10.29
C ASP A 97 11.36 10.73 9.92
N ALA A 98 12.32 10.57 8.98
CA ALA A 98 13.05 11.69 8.42
C ALA A 98 12.32 12.37 7.24
N LEU A 99 11.21 11.78 6.77
CA LEU A 99 10.35 12.38 5.75
C LEU A 99 9.44 13.41 6.42
N ALA A 100 9.25 14.55 5.81
CA ALA A 100 8.40 15.61 6.35
C ALA A 100 7.27 15.99 5.40
N GLN A 101 6.19 16.53 5.94
CA GLN A 101 5.13 17.11 5.15
C GLN A 101 5.71 18.17 4.19
N ASN A 102 5.18 18.22 2.98
CA ASN A 102 5.64 19.07 1.87
C ASN A 102 7.00 18.67 1.26
N ASP A 103 7.66 17.62 1.74
CA ASP A 103 8.82 17.07 1.04
C ASP A 103 8.41 16.45 -0.29
N ARG A 104 9.27 16.62 -1.29
CA ARG A 104 9.09 16.01 -2.62
C ARG A 104 9.67 14.62 -2.60
N ALA A 105 8.82 13.62 -2.77
CA ALA A 105 9.25 12.25 -2.77
C ALA A 105 9.00 11.55 -4.11
N ARG A 106 9.87 10.60 -4.43
CA ARG A 106 9.67 9.61 -5.48
C ARG A 106 9.54 8.25 -4.84
N VAL A 107 8.44 7.57 -5.11
CA VAL A 107 8.13 6.23 -4.62
C VAL A 107 8.30 5.22 -5.74
N LEU A 108 9.04 4.16 -5.46
CA LEU A 108 9.18 2.99 -6.31
C LEU A 108 8.50 1.80 -5.62
N ALA A 109 7.53 1.20 -6.26
CA ALA A 109 6.80 0.04 -5.77
C ALA A 109 6.75 -1.05 -6.85
N LYS A 110 6.32 -2.25 -6.45
CA LYS A 110 6.02 -3.35 -7.39
C LYS A 110 4.64 -3.89 -7.08
N VAL A 111 3.85 -4.11 -8.10
CA VAL A 111 2.51 -4.69 -8.02
C VAL A 111 2.37 -5.85 -8.99
N CYS A 112 1.44 -6.72 -8.73
CA CYS A 112 1.06 -7.76 -9.68
C CYS A 112 0.28 -7.13 -10.83
N ARG A 113 0.79 -7.24 -12.05
CA ARG A 113 0.13 -6.63 -13.23
C ARG A 113 -1.26 -7.20 -13.48
N ALA A 114 -1.44 -8.49 -13.20
CA ALA A 114 -2.74 -9.15 -13.38
C ALA A 114 -3.78 -8.58 -12.41
N ASP A 115 -3.42 -8.39 -11.14
CA ASP A 115 -4.33 -7.87 -10.11
C ASP A 115 -4.77 -6.43 -10.41
N VAL A 116 -3.83 -5.58 -10.85
CA VAL A 116 -4.17 -4.20 -11.26
C VAL A 116 -5.11 -4.19 -12.45
N LYS A 117 -4.88 -5.08 -13.45
CA LYS A 117 -5.78 -5.17 -14.61
C LYS A 117 -7.17 -5.65 -14.21
N SER A 118 -7.26 -6.67 -13.37
CA SER A 118 -8.53 -7.20 -12.89
C SER A 118 -9.31 -6.16 -12.09
N ALA A 119 -8.65 -5.49 -11.14
CA ALA A 119 -9.25 -4.42 -10.36
C ALA A 119 -9.76 -3.27 -11.24
N HIS A 120 -8.97 -2.85 -12.22
CA HIS A 120 -9.36 -1.79 -13.15
C HIS A 120 -10.54 -2.20 -14.05
N ALA A 121 -10.57 -3.46 -14.51
CA ALA A 121 -11.66 -3.96 -15.36
C ALA A 121 -12.98 -4.11 -14.62
N SER A 122 -12.95 -4.46 -13.33
CA SER A 122 -14.13 -4.65 -12.48
C SER A 122 -14.53 -3.40 -11.69
N ALA A 123 -13.90 -2.24 -11.93
CA ALA A 123 -14.07 -1.03 -11.12
C ALA A 123 -13.87 -1.28 -9.61
N GLY A 124 -13.07 -2.31 -9.29
CA GLY A 124 -12.74 -2.68 -7.91
C GLY A 124 -11.58 -1.88 -7.33
N ALA A 125 -11.35 -2.04 -6.02
CA ALA A 125 -10.23 -1.42 -5.34
C ALA A 125 -8.89 -1.92 -5.90
N LEU A 126 -7.97 -0.99 -6.18
CA LEU A 126 -6.61 -1.33 -6.60
C LEU A 126 -5.86 -2.05 -5.46
N PRO A 127 -4.93 -2.97 -5.78
CA PRO A 127 -4.09 -3.61 -4.78
C PRO A 127 -3.31 -2.58 -3.95
N ALA A 128 -3.07 -2.89 -2.68
CA ALA A 128 -2.26 -2.04 -1.81
C ALA A 128 -0.87 -1.79 -2.44
N LEU A 129 -0.40 -0.55 -2.34
CA LEU A 129 0.86 -0.12 -2.93
C LEU A 129 1.96 -0.14 -1.87
N THR A 130 2.76 -1.21 -1.84
CA THR A 130 3.90 -1.32 -0.92
C THR A 130 5.16 -0.77 -1.58
N ALA A 131 5.76 0.24 -0.97
CA ALA A 131 6.99 0.85 -1.45
C ALA A 131 8.18 -0.09 -1.29
N ARG A 132 9.05 -0.12 -2.29
CA ARG A 132 10.38 -0.73 -2.20
C ARG A 132 11.47 0.29 -1.93
N ALA A 133 11.26 1.50 -2.44
CA ALA A 133 12.16 2.61 -2.17
C ALA A 133 11.37 3.92 -2.17
N VAL A 134 11.74 4.80 -1.28
CA VAL A 134 11.25 6.17 -1.16
C VAL A 134 12.48 7.07 -1.23
N LEU A 135 12.51 7.96 -2.22
CA LEU A 135 13.59 8.91 -2.42
C LEU A 135 13.04 10.31 -2.17
N ASP A 136 13.45 10.90 -1.07
CA ASP A 136 13.11 12.25 -0.68
C ASP A 136 14.13 13.25 -1.23
N LYS A 137 13.64 14.39 -1.69
CA LYS A 137 14.44 15.53 -2.19
C LYS A 137 14.21 16.79 -1.37
N GLY A 138 13.65 16.63 -0.18
CA GLY A 138 13.27 17.76 0.65
C GLY A 138 12.18 18.66 0.05
N PRO A 139 11.84 19.75 0.72
CA PRO A 139 10.82 20.68 0.28
C PRO A 139 11.22 21.35 -1.05
N LYS A 140 10.21 21.84 -1.79
CA LYS A 140 10.47 22.62 -2.99
C LYS A 140 11.25 23.90 -2.60
N PRO A 141 12.40 24.19 -3.24
CA PRO A 141 13.07 25.45 -3.02
C PRO A 141 12.10 26.61 -3.23
N ALA A 142 12.10 27.59 -2.33
CA ALA A 142 11.39 28.82 -2.56
C ALA A 142 11.92 29.44 -3.88
N ALA A 143 11.01 29.86 -4.75
CA ALA A 143 11.42 30.60 -5.94
C ALA A 143 12.22 31.81 -5.45
N SER A 144 13.49 31.90 -5.85
CA SER A 144 14.30 33.08 -5.59
C SER A 144 13.54 34.26 -6.18
N SER A 145 13.03 35.15 -5.35
CA SER A 145 12.54 36.44 -5.79
C SER A 145 13.79 37.17 -6.32
N GLU A 146 13.97 37.16 -7.63
CA GLU A 146 14.94 38.02 -8.29
C GLU A 146 14.59 39.47 -7.92
N THR A 147 15.35 40.01 -6.99
CA THR A 147 15.32 41.46 -6.71
C THR A 147 15.91 42.12 -7.93
N THR A 148 15.05 42.58 -8.83
CA THR A 148 15.44 43.50 -9.91
C THR A 148 15.85 44.82 -9.25
N ASN A 149 17.14 45.06 -9.29
CA ASN A 149 17.75 46.32 -8.83
C ASN A 149 17.81 47.28 -10.01
#